data_a388796ebbacc2d2b384ffd36c5ffd6a
#
_entry.id   a388796ebbacc2d2b384ffd36c5ffd6a
#
_cell.length_a   1.000
_cell.length_b   1.000
_cell.length_c   1.000
_cell.angle_alpha   90.00
_cell.angle_beta   90.00
_cell.angle_gamma   90.00
#
_symmetry.space_group_name_H-M   'P 1'
#
loop_
_entity.id
_entity.type
_entity.pdbx_description
1 polymer ?
#
loop_
_entity_poly.entity_id
_entity_poly.type
_entity_poly.pdbx_seq_one_letter_code
_entity_poly.pdbx_strand_id
1 'polypeptide(L)'
;MEKIYGASAAQDGVVKVSNKSYILFFGYGEDSMGGYNYRHRFDHKPTVDELRSVIEPHVNTLTQERIVGGYRWKGKQVWLSGENQQNYTSDYLAGELPVKVRVYDPDADASGTVAFIETPEELADFYHGMVAHVRMCIEDGWSVKDSVDYDNLLNQIEQ
;
A
#
# COMPACT_ATOMS: atom_id res chain seq x y z
N MET A 1 -7.29 9.69 -4.29
CA MET A 1 -6.36 10.38 -5.22
C MET A 1 -6.20 9.54 -6.47
N GLU A 2 -5.92 10.15 -7.61
CA GLU A 2 -5.78 9.49 -8.91
C GLU A 2 -4.29 9.27 -9.24
N LYS A 3 -3.90 8.05 -9.67
CA LYS A 3 -2.53 7.73 -10.10
C LYS A 3 -2.31 8.23 -11.53
N ILE A 4 -1.29 9.06 -11.74
CA ILE A 4 -0.96 9.67 -13.04
C ILE A 4 0.51 9.41 -13.35
N TYR A 5 0.79 8.91 -14.55
CA TYR A 5 2.14 8.66 -15.05
C TYR A 5 2.78 9.90 -15.71
N GLY A 6 4.07 9.85 -15.95
CA GLY A 6 4.87 10.95 -16.48
C GLY A 6 5.26 11.98 -15.42
N ALA A 7 5.25 11.58 -14.14
CA ALA A 7 5.67 12.43 -13.04
C ALA A 7 7.20 12.39 -12.81
N SER A 8 7.70 13.40 -12.10
CA SER A 8 9.04 13.42 -11.52
C SER A 8 8.97 13.67 -10.01
N ALA A 9 9.98 13.24 -9.26
CA ALA A 9 10.05 13.41 -7.81
C ALA A 9 9.95 14.88 -7.35
N ALA A 10 10.35 15.82 -8.21
CA ALA A 10 10.28 17.26 -7.91
C ALA A 10 8.86 17.86 -7.95
N GLN A 11 7.84 17.07 -8.33
CA GLN A 11 6.46 17.56 -8.47
C GLN A 11 5.62 17.42 -7.21
N ASP A 12 6.06 16.67 -6.20
CA ASP A 12 5.27 16.48 -4.98
C ASP A 12 5.09 17.83 -4.25
N GLY A 13 3.82 18.20 -4.01
CA GLY A 13 3.44 19.48 -3.42
C GLY A 13 2.09 19.98 -3.90
N VAL A 14 1.71 21.19 -3.50
CA VAL A 14 0.48 21.83 -3.97
C VAL A 14 0.82 22.92 -4.98
N VAL A 15 0.23 22.86 -6.18
CA VAL A 15 0.44 23.81 -7.25
C VAL A 15 -0.85 24.57 -7.55
N LYS A 16 -0.77 25.90 -7.64
CA LYS A 16 -1.87 26.75 -8.11
C LYS A 16 -1.91 26.71 -9.65
N VAL A 17 -3.01 26.18 -10.19
CA VAL A 17 -3.22 26.12 -11.66
C VAL A 17 -3.98 27.34 -12.15
N SER A 18 -4.91 27.87 -11.34
CA SER A 18 -5.66 29.09 -11.62
C SER A 18 -6.17 29.71 -10.32
N ASN A 19 -6.87 30.85 -10.40
CA ASN A 19 -7.44 31.51 -9.21
C ASN A 19 -8.43 30.64 -8.42
N LYS A 20 -8.98 29.58 -9.03
CA LYS A 20 -9.94 28.66 -8.43
C LYS A 20 -9.56 27.19 -8.68
N SER A 21 -8.28 26.89 -8.84
CA SER A 21 -7.86 25.52 -9.09
C SER A 21 -6.48 25.27 -8.55
N TYR A 22 -6.37 24.30 -7.66
CA TYR A 22 -5.14 23.85 -7.04
C TYR A 22 -5.05 22.34 -7.23
N ILE A 23 -3.85 21.82 -7.43
CA ILE A 23 -3.59 20.39 -7.56
C ILE A 23 -2.55 20.00 -6.52
N LEU A 24 -2.90 19.03 -5.69
CA LEU A 24 -1.97 18.31 -4.85
C LEU A 24 -1.34 17.18 -5.67
N PHE A 25 -0.02 17.14 -5.70
CA PHE A 25 0.79 16.02 -6.17
C PHE A 25 1.41 15.36 -4.94
N PHE A 26 1.30 14.04 -4.83
CA PHE A 26 1.76 13.32 -3.65
C PHE A 26 2.23 11.91 -3.98
N GLY A 27 3.28 11.45 -3.29
CA GLY A 27 3.69 10.07 -3.31
C GLY A 27 4.30 9.64 -4.64
N TYR A 28 5.32 10.36 -5.10
CA TYR A 28 6.10 9.94 -6.26
C TYR A 28 6.61 8.51 -6.12
N GLY A 29 6.51 7.73 -7.19
CA GLY A 29 7.05 6.39 -7.33
C GLY A 29 7.37 6.07 -8.77
N GLU A 30 8.02 4.93 -8.97
CA GLU A 30 8.35 4.39 -10.29
C GLU A 30 7.92 2.92 -10.37
N ASP A 31 7.39 2.51 -11.51
CA ASP A 31 7.12 1.13 -11.86
C ASP A 31 7.49 0.83 -13.31
N SER A 32 7.11 -0.32 -13.85
CA SER A 32 7.42 -0.73 -15.23
C SER A 32 6.86 0.22 -16.29
N MET A 33 5.88 1.05 -15.96
CA MET A 33 5.27 2.05 -16.85
C MET A 33 5.93 3.43 -16.72
N GLY A 34 6.85 3.61 -15.78
CA GLY A 34 7.59 4.84 -15.55
C GLY A 34 7.26 5.54 -14.23
N GLY A 35 7.70 6.79 -14.11
CA GLY A 35 7.43 7.63 -12.95
C GLY A 35 5.96 8.02 -12.85
N TYR A 36 5.41 7.96 -11.66
CA TYR A 36 4.03 8.35 -11.35
C TYR A 36 3.93 9.15 -10.06
N ASN A 37 2.84 9.86 -9.88
CA ASN A 37 2.40 10.37 -8.60
C ASN A 37 0.87 10.26 -8.48
N TYR A 38 0.36 10.59 -7.32
CA TYR A 38 -1.07 10.67 -7.06
C TYR A 38 -1.51 12.11 -7.03
N ARG A 39 -2.67 12.41 -7.64
CA ARG A 39 -3.19 13.76 -7.77
C ARG A 39 -4.56 13.92 -7.17
N HIS A 40 -4.80 15.10 -6.58
CA HIS A 40 -6.12 15.54 -6.13
C HIS A 40 -6.30 17.02 -6.47
N ARG A 41 -7.50 17.38 -6.93
CA ARG A 41 -7.82 18.75 -7.33
C ARG A 41 -8.74 19.40 -6.31
N PHE A 42 -8.42 20.64 -5.95
CA PHE A 42 -9.24 21.53 -5.15
C PHE A 42 -9.72 22.71 -6.02
N ASP A 43 -10.93 23.21 -5.75
CA ASP A 43 -11.51 24.39 -6.40
C ASP A 43 -11.21 25.72 -5.65
N HIS A 44 -10.45 25.62 -4.56
CA HIS A 44 -9.95 26.72 -3.72
C HIS A 44 -8.58 26.37 -3.15
N LYS A 45 -7.92 27.35 -2.50
CA LYS A 45 -6.67 27.10 -1.77
C LYS A 45 -6.98 26.13 -0.61
N PRO A 46 -6.40 24.92 -0.60
CA PRO A 46 -6.70 23.96 0.46
C PRO A 46 -6.15 24.42 1.80
N THR A 47 -6.79 23.99 2.87
CA THR A 47 -6.30 24.08 4.24
C THR A 47 -5.47 22.84 4.62
N VAL A 48 -4.75 22.90 5.74
CA VAL A 48 -4.05 21.73 6.31
C VAL A 48 -5.00 20.56 6.54
N ASP A 49 -6.19 20.83 7.09
CA ASP A 49 -7.17 19.78 7.39
C ASP A 49 -7.71 19.12 6.12
N GLU A 50 -7.92 19.88 5.05
CA GLU A 50 -8.34 19.34 3.76
C GLU A 50 -7.23 18.49 3.12
N LEU A 51 -5.97 18.93 3.16
CA LEU A 51 -4.84 18.12 2.69
C LEU A 51 -4.75 16.81 3.48
N ARG A 52 -4.86 16.88 4.80
CA ARG A 52 -4.85 15.70 5.68
C ARG A 52 -5.98 14.74 5.34
N SER A 53 -7.20 15.25 5.15
CA SER A 53 -8.38 14.44 4.83
C SER A 53 -8.28 13.70 3.48
N VAL A 54 -7.40 14.14 2.59
CA VAL A 54 -7.14 13.50 1.29
C VAL A 54 -5.93 12.56 1.38
N ILE A 55 -4.84 12.98 2.03
CA ILE A 55 -3.58 12.21 2.08
C ILE A 55 -3.71 10.99 2.99
N GLU A 56 -4.22 11.15 4.21
CA GLU A 56 -4.24 10.03 5.17
C GLU A 56 -5.09 8.84 4.71
N PRO A 57 -6.33 9.02 4.19
CA PRO A 57 -7.10 7.91 3.63
C PRO A 57 -6.42 7.27 2.42
N HIS A 58 -5.72 8.06 1.60
CA HIS A 58 -4.97 7.53 0.46
C HIS A 58 -3.82 6.64 0.92
N VAL A 59 -3.02 7.07 1.90
CA VAL A 59 -1.95 6.25 2.49
C VAL A 59 -2.51 4.97 3.09
N ASN A 60 -3.67 5.04 3.78
CA ASN A 60 -4.33 3.85 4.32
C ASN A 60 -4.74 2.86 3.22
N THR A 61 -5.25 3.37 2.09
CA THR A 61 -5.60 2.54 0.93
C THR A 61 -4.36 1.83 0.37
N LEU A 62 -3.27 2.55 0.14
CA LEU A 62 -2.01 1.96 -0.36
C LEU A 62 -1.43 0.94 0.64
N THR A 63 -1.51 1.22 1.94
CA THR A 63 -1.10 0.28 2.99
C THR A 63 -1.91 -1.01 2.91
N GLN A 64 -3.24 -0.91 2.77
CA GLN A 64 -4.12 -2.07 2.65
C GLN A 64 -3.84 -2.88 1.38
N GLU A 65 -3.60 -2.22 0.26
CA GLU A 65 -3.22 -2.88 -1.00
C GLU A 65 -1.91 -3.66 -0.85
N ARG A 66 -0.91 -3.09 -0.17
CA ARG A 66 0.36 -3.78 0.12
C ARG A 66 0.19 -4.96 1.07
N ILE A 67 -0.65 -4.85 2.09
CA ILE A 67 -0.96 -5.97 2.99
C ILE A 67 -1.55 -7.12 2.18
N VAL A 68 -2.59 -6.83 1.40
CA VAL A 68 -3.37 -7.85 0.70
C VAL A 68 -2.56 -8.52 -0.41
N GLY A 69 -1.84 -7.73 -1.22
CA GLY A 69 -1.18 -8.21 -2.43
C GLY A 69 0.34 -8.38 -2.32
N GLY A 70 0.97 -7.98 -1.21
CA GLY A 70 2.43 -7.90 -1.10
C GLY A 70 3.13 -9.08 -0.43
N TYR A 71 2.40 -9.95 0.25
CA TYR A 71 3.04 -11.07 0.97
C TYR A 71 3.54 -12.14 0.00
N ARG A 72 4.77 -12.57 0.22
CA ARG A 72 5.39 -13.65 -0.54
C ARG A 72 5.87 -14.76 0.38
N TRP A 73 5.50 -15.98 0.01
CA TRP A 73 5.96 -17.19 0.67
C TRP A 73 6.57 -18.14 -0.37
N LYS A 74 7.82 -18.54 -0.12
CA LYS A 74 8.63 -19.35 -1.07
C LYS A 74 8.64 -18.75 -2.50
N GLY A 75 8.74 -17.41 -2.60
CA GLY A 75 8.81 -16.68 -3.86
C GLY A 75 7.45 -16.47 -4.58
N LYS A 76 6.36 -17.05 -4.06
CA LYS A 76 5.02 -16.90 -4.63
C LYS A 76 4.17 -15.95 -3.81
N GLN A 77 3.29 -15.20 -4.48
CA GLN A 77 2.37 -14.29 -3.83
C GLN A 77 1.27 -15.04 -3.09
N VAL A 78 0.97 -14.61 -1.88
CA VAL A 78 -0.18 -15.05 -1.09
C VAL A 78 -1.13 -13.87 -0.88
N TRP A 79 -2.40 -14.08 -1.23
CA TRP A 79 -3.42 -13.05 -1.06
C TRP A 79 -3.88 -12.98 0.40
N LEU A 80 -3.61 -11.86 1.07
CA LEU A 80 -3.90 -11.66 2.49
C LEU A 80 -5.11 -10.74 2.72
N SER A 81 -6.27 -11.09 2.17
CA SER A 81 -7.52 -10.47 2.63
C SER A 81 -7.71 -10.67 4.14
N GLY A 82 -8.53 -9.83 4.78
CA GLY A 82 -8.83 -10.00 6.22
C GLY A 82 -9.35 -11.40 6.56
N GLU A 83 -10.19 -11.97 5.68
CA GLU A 83 -10.69 -13.34 5.82
C GLU A 83 -9.56 -14.38 5.75
N ASN A 84 -8.66 -14.26 4.76
CA ASN A 84 -7.53 -15.18 4.63
C ASN A 84 -6.56 -15.08 5.82
N GLN A 85 -6.31 -13.88 6.34
CA GLN A 85 -5.49 -13.70 7.56
C GLN A 85 -6.12 -14.43 8.76
N GLN A 86 -7.44 -14.35 8.93
CA GLN A 86 -8.15 -15.06 10.00
C GLN A 86 -8.08 -16.58 9.81
N ASN A 87 -8.29 -17.06 8.59
CA ASN A 87 -8.22 -18.49 8.27
C ASN A 87 -6.83 -19.06 8.55
N TYR A 88 -5.77 -18.41 8.06
CA TYR A 88 -4.39 -18.85 8.30
C TYR A 88 -4.00 -18.77 9.79
N THR A 89 -4.51 -17.79 10.52
CA THR A 89 -4.32 -17.70 11.97
C THR A 89 -5.01 -18.89 12.68
N SER A 90 -6.22 -19.26 12.25
CA SER A 90 -6.94 -20.41 12.79
C SER A 90 -6.22 -21.72 12.47
N ASP A 91 -5.72 -21.89 11.25
CA ASP A 91 -4.93 -23.07 10.85
C ASP A 91 -3.67 -23.21 11.70
N TYR A 92 -2.96 -22.09 11.94
CA TYR A 92 -1.78 -22.08 12.80
C TYR A 92 -2.10 -22.49 14.25
N LEU A 93 -3.18 -21.95 14.81
CA LEU A 93 -3.60 -22.25 16.18
C LEU A 93 -4.12 -23.70 16.34
N ALA A 94 -4.79 -24.22 15.32
CA ALA A 94 -5.26 -25.61 15.31
C ALA A 94 -4.09 -26.61 15.17
N GLY A 95 -3.04 -26.25 14.42
CA GLY A 95 -1.88 -27.10 14.17
C GLY A 95 -2.18 -28.35 13.34
N GLU A 96 -3.33 -28.38 12.66
CA GLU A 96 -3.73 -29.51 11.80
C GLU A 96 -3.04 -29.41 10.43
N LEU A 97 -2.45 -30.50 9.98
CA LEU A 97 -1.69 -30.59 8.72
C LEU A 97 -2.29 -31.65 7.79
N PRO A 98 -2.15 -31.50 6.44
CA PRO A 98 -1.52 -30.36 5.75
C PRO A 98 -2.46 -29.15 5.66
N VAL A 99 -1.89 -27.93 5.68
CA VAL A 99 -2.62 -26.70 5.37
C VAL A 99 -2.50 -26.39 3.88
N LYS A 100 -3.61 -26.03 3.26
CA LYS A 100 -3.65 -25.62 1.84
C LYS A 100 -3.58 -24.11 1.73
N VAL A 101 -2.64 -23.61 0.95
CA VAL A 101 -2.48 -22.18 0.66
C VAL A 101 -2.60 -21.95 -0.83
N ARG A 102 -3.48 -21.03 -1.23
CA ARG A 102 -3.51 -20.59 -2.62
C ARG A 102 -2.42 -19.59 -2.86
N VAL A 103 -1.55 -19.90 -3.81
CA VAL A 103 -0.39 -19.07 -4.18
C VAL A 103 -0.48 -18.67 -5.65
N TYR A 104 0.10 -17.52 -5.97
CA TYR A 104 0.10 -16.95 -7.31
C TYR A 104 1.54 -16.72 -7.76
N ASP A 105 1.81 -17.08 -9.00
CA ASP A 105 3.08 -16.73 -9.63
C ASP A 105 2.99 -15.27 -10.12
N PRO A 106 3.91 -14.39 -9.68
CA PRO A 106 3.85 -12.98 -10.08
C PRO A 106 4.02 -12.76 -11.60
N ASP A 107 4.64 -13.73 -12.29
CA ASP A 107 4.95 -13.65 -13.71
C ASP A 107 4.02 -14.50 -14.58
N ALA A 108 3.06 -15.23 -13.99
CA ALA A 108 2.13 -16.11 -14.69
C ALA A 108 0.68 -15.65 -14.54
N ASP A 109 -0.15 -16.13 -15.46
CA ASP A 109 -1.57 -15.83 -15.54
C ASP A 109 -2.32 -16.13 -14.23
N ALA A 110 -3.31 -15.31 -13.89
CA ALA A 110 -3.90 -15.08 -12.56
C ALA A 110 -4.66 -16.25 -11.91
N SER A 111 -4.53 -17.50 -12.39
CA SER A 111 -5.35 -18.62 -11.91
C SER A 111 -4.93 -19.21 -10.54
N GLY A 112 -3.74 -18.87 -10.03
CA GLY A 112 -3.21 -19.38 -8.76
C GLY A 112 -3.15 -20.91 -8.68
N THR A 113 -2.20 -21.43 -7.91
CA THR A 113 -2.05 -22.87 -7.62
C THR A 113 -2.20 -23.11 -6.13
N VAL A 114 -2.44 -24.38 -5.74
CA VAL A 114 -2.48 -24.78 -4.32
C VAL A 114 -1.09 -25.28 -3.95
N ALA A 115 -0.52 -24.65 -2.89
CA ALA A 115 0.66 -25.17 -2.20
C ALA A 115 0.22 -25.83 -0.88
N PHE A 116 1.00 -26.80 -0.41
CA PHE A 116 0.76 -27.51 0.84
C PHE A 116 1.84 -27.16 1.85
N ILE A 117 1.43 -26.87 3.06
CA ILE A 117 2.27 -26.77 4.23
C ILE A 117 2.13 -28.10 4.97
N GLU A 118 3.20 -28.86 5.08
CA GLU A 118 3.18 -30.25 5.53
C GLU A 118 3.81 -30.46 6.90
N THR A 119 4.56 -29.46 7.40
CA THR A 119 5.25 -29.55 8.69
C THR A 119 4.88 -28.40 9.63
N PRO A 120 4.96 -28.62 10.96
CA PRO A 120 4.73 -27.55 11.93
C PRO A 120 5.69 -26.37 11.78
N GLU A 121 6.94 -26.65 11.40
CA GLU A 121 7.97 -25.63 11.19
C GLU A 121 7.64 -24.75 9.99
N GLU A 122 7.18 -25.34 8.88
CA GLU A 122 6.72 -24.58 7.71
C GLU A 122 5.49 -23.73 8.06
N LEU A 123 4.56 -24.25 8.85
CA LEU A 123 3.36 -23.53 9.27
C LEU A 123 3.72 -22.34 10.16
N ALA A 124 4.65 -22.52 11.09
CA ALA A 124 5.17 -21.43 11.92
C ALA A 124 5.88 -20.37 11.08
N ASP A 125 6.71 -20.74 10.13
CA ASP A 125 7.42 -19.82 9.23
C ASP A 125 6.43 -19.01 8.39
N PHE A 126 5.45 -19.67 7.79
CA PHE A 126 4.39 -19.03 7.02
C PHE A 126 3.60 -18.01 7.86
N TYR A 127 3.14 -18.41 9.05
CA TYR A 127 2.34 -17.58 9.94
C TYR A 127 3.13 -16.37 10.46
N HIS A 128 4.34 -16.58 10.96
CA HIS A 128 5.18 -15.49 11.46
C HIS A 128 5.60 -14.53 10.34
N GLY A 129 5.86 -15.04 9.14
CA GLY A 129 6.12 -14.23 7.95
C GLY A 129 4.91 -13.36 7.57
N MET A 130 3.70 -13.92 7.60
CA MET A 130 2.46 -13.18 7.37
C MET A 130 2.28 -12.05 8.39
N VAL A 131 2.42 -12.35 9.69
CA VAL A 131 2.28 -11.34 10.76
C VAL A 131 3.32 -10.24 10.64
N ALA A 132 4.58 -10.60 10.35
CA ALA A 132 5.64 -9.64 10.15
C ALA A 132 5.39 -8.73 8.94
N HIS A 133 4.91 -9.28 7.82
CA HIS A 133 4.54 -8.52 6.62
C HIS A 133 3.44 -7.50 6.92
N VAL A 134 2.36 -7.91 7.57
CA VAL A 134 1.25 -7.01 7.93
C VAL A 134 1.74 -5.87 8.82
N ARG A 135 2.52 -6.19 9.86
CA ARG A 135 3.08 -5.19 10.78
C ARG A 135 3.98 -4.19 10.04
N MET A 136 4.90 -4.68 9.21
CA MET A 136 5.79 -3.82 8.41
C MET A 136 4.99 -2.85 7.53
N CYS A 137 3.95 -3.32 6.83
CA CYS A 137 3.13 -2.46 6.00
C CYS A 137 2.42 -1.36 6.80
N ILE A 138 1.92 -1.69 7.99
CA ILE A 138 1.26 -0.72 8.89
C ILE A 138 2.25 0.33 9.39
N GLU A 139 3.43 -0.09 9.86
CA GLU A 139 4.47 0.80 10.38
C GLU A 139 5.00 1.72 9.28
N ASP A 140 5.22 1.21 8.07
CA ASP A 140 5.57 2.02 6.90
C ASP A 140 4.49 3.07 6.59
N GLY A 141 3.21 2.68 6.63
CA GLY A 141 2.10 3.60 6.42
C GLY A 141 2.04 4.72 7.47
N TRP A 142 2.30 4.41 8.73
CA TRP A 142 2.42 5.42 9.79
C TRP A 142 3.60 6.36 9.53
N SER A 143 4.76 5.82 9.20
CA SER A 143 5.95 6.62 8.89
C SER A 143 5.71 7.60 7.74
N VAL A 144 5.00 7.17 6.69
CA VAL A 144 4.62 8.07 5.59
C VAL A 144 3.73 9.19 6.09
N LYS A 145 2.67 8.90 6.86
CA LYS A 145 1.76 9.93 7.40
C LYS A 145 2.47 10.91 8.32
N ASP A 146 3.34 10.42 9.18
CA ASP A 146 4.10 11.23 10.14
C ASP A 146 5.15 12.11 9.46
N SER A 147 5.63 11.73 8.28
CA SER A 147 6.63 12.49 7.51
C SER A 147 6.04 13.65 6.69
N VAL A 148 4.71 13.76 6.57
CA VAL A 148 4.08 14.81 5.76
C VAL A 148 4.18 16.17 6.45
N ASP A 149 4.93 17.09 5.83
CA ASP A 149 4.99 18.49 6.24
C ASP A 149 3.89 19.30 5.53
N TYR A 150 2.72 19.35 6.14
CA TYR A 150 1.55 20.01 5.58
C TYR A 150 1.74 21.53 5.40
N ASP A 151 2.49 22.18 6.31
CA ASP A 151 2.78 23.61 6.20
C ASP A 151 3.69 23.90 5.00
N ASN A 152 4.70 23.05 4.77
CA ASN A 152 5.56 23.18 3.60
C ASN A 152 4.78 22.94 2.28
N LEU A 153 3.85 21.98 2.25
CA LEU A 153 3.00 21.76 1.08
C LEU A 153 2.19 23.02 0.72
N LEU A 154 1.70 23.77 1.72
CA LEU A 154 0.96 25.02 1.50
C LEU A 154 1.85 26.18 1.10
N ASN A 155 3.06 26.28 1.66
CA ASN A 155 4.00 27.35 1.36
C ASN A 155 4.52 27.31 -0.08
N GLN A 156 4.50 26.17 -0.75
CA GLN A 156 4.85 26.03 -2.16
C GLN A 156 3.87 26.74 -3.10
N ILE A 157 2.64 27.02 -2.65
CA ILE A 157 1.63 27.73 -3.45
C ILE A 157 2.00 29.21 -3.69
N GLU A 158 2.82 29.78 -2.85
CA GLU A 158 3.14 31.22 -2.82
C GLU A 158 4.40 31.58 -3.63
N GLN A 159 5.07 30.59 -4.24
CA GLN A 159 6.23 30.76 -5.13
C GLN A 159 5.80 30.66 -6.61
#